data_0fe6a1507ba2f9b17160fe647a288ac4
#
_entry.id   0fe6a1507ba2f9b17160fe647a288ac4
#
_cell.length_a   1.000
_cell.length_b   1.000
_cell.length_c   1.000
_cell.angle_alpha   90.00
_cell.angle_beta   90.00
_cell.angle_gamma   90.00
#
_symmetry.space_group_name_H-M   'P 1'
#
loop_
_entity.id
_entity.type
_entity.pdbx_description
1 polymer ?
#
loop_
_entity_poly.entity_id
_entity_poly.type
_entity_poly.pdbx_seq_one_letter_code
_entity_poly.pdbx_strand_id
1 'polypeptide(L)' 'MTDTTLPMLERIARVLAGAELSANADGDDAHAARVVDETWRNHRNQAMAILHVMREPDAQVGESDGAVWRKLIEAAIANG' A
#
# COMPACT_ATOMS: atom_id res chain seq x y z
N MET A 1 -2.13 4.95 13.08
CA MET A 1 -1.60 6.08 12.30
C MET A 1 -0.53 5.59 11.34
N THR A 2 -0.54 6.06 10.12
CA THR A 2 0.43 5.63 9.13
C THR A 2 1.73 6.41 9.26
N ASP A 3 2.85 5.69 9.32
CA ASP A 3 4.17 6.31 9.40
C ASP A 3 4.59 6.78 8.00
N THR A 4 4.71 8.10 7.83
CA THR A 4 5.06 8.69 6.54
C THR A 4 6.54 8.51 6.17
N THR A 5 7.37 8.00 7.07
CA THR A 5 8.77 7.67 6.76
C THR A 5 8.90 6.33 6.04
N LEU A 6 7.86 5.49 6.07
CA LEU A 6 7.87 4.21 5.38
C LEU A 6 7.62 4.40 3.88
N PRO A 7 8.25 3.58 3.02
CA PRO A 7 7.94 3.59 1.59
C PRO A 7 6.46 3.30 1.34
N MET A 8 5.93 3.86 0.26
CA MET A 8 4.52 3.62 -0.10
C MET A 8 4.21 2.14 -0.25
N LEU A 9 5.13 1.38 -0.83
CA LEU A 9 4.96 -0.07 -0.98
C LEU A 9 4.72 -0.75 0.36
N GLU A 10 5.53 -0.44 1.36
CA GLU A 10 5.37 -1.03 2.69
C GLU A 10 4.07 -0.61 3.34
N ARG A 11 3.70 0.66 3.21
CA ARG A 11 2.44 1.18 3.77
C ARG A 11 1.24 0.46 3.18
N ILE A 12 1.22 0.25 1.86
CA ILE A 12 0.15 -0.48 1.19
C ILE A 12 0.14 -1.94 1.64
N ALA A 13 1.31 -2.58 1.69
CA ALA A 13 1.42 -3.98 2.11
C ALA A 13 0.93 -4.18 3.54
N ARG A 14 1.21 -3.23 4.44
CA ARG A 14 0.73 -3.27 5.82
C ARG A 14 -0.80 -3.15 5.90
N VAL A 15 -1.39 -2.30 5.06
CA VAL A 15 -2.85 -2.18 4.97
C VAL A 15 -3.46 -3.51 4.51
N LEU A 16 -2.87 -4.14 3.50
CA LEU A 16 -3.35 -5.43 2.99
C LEU A 16 -3.26 -6.51 4.07
N ALA A 17 -2.16 -6.56 4.79
CA ALA A 17 -1.99 -7.52 5.89
C ALA A 17 -3.03 -7.27 6.99
N GLY A 18 -3.27 -6.02 7.34
CA GLY A 18 -4.27 -5.65 8.33
C GLY A 18 -5.69 -6.01 7.89
N ALA A 19 -6.02 -5.78 6.62
CA ALA A 19 -7.32 -6.11 6.07
C ALA A 19 -7.58 -7.62 6.10
N GLU A 20 -6.59 -8.42 5.73
CA GLU A 20 -6.69 -9.86 5.79
C GLU A 20 -6.91 -10.35 7.23
N LEU A 21 -6.15 -9.78 8.15
CA LEU A 21 -6.27 -10.12 9.56
C LEU A 21 -7.65 -9.77 10.11
N SER A 22 -8.19 -8.61 9.76
CA SER A 22 -9.51 -8.17 10.19
C SER A 22 -10.61 -9.08 9.69
N ALA A 23 -10.47 -9.64 8.49
CA ALA A 23 -11.44 -10.56 7.92
C ALA A 23 -11.51 -11.87 8.69
N ASN A 24 -10.44 -12.23 9.41
CA ASN A 24 -10.30 -13.53 10.06
C ASN A 24 -10.18 -13.46 11.59
N ALA A 25 -10.20 -12.27 12.18
CA ALA A 25 -9.78 -12.10 13.57
C ALA A 25 -10.88 -11.60 14.50
N ASP A 26 -10.62 -11.76 15.79
CA ASP A 26 -11.52 -11.41 16.88
C ASP A 26 -11.19 -10.06 17.54
N GLY A 27 -10.41 -9.24 16.92
CA GLY A 27 -10.25 -7.86 17.33
C GLY A 27 -9.29 -7.55 18.47
N ASP A 28 -8.20 -8.28 18.63
CA ASP A 28 -7.13 -7.91 19.55
C ASP A 28 -6.14 -6.98 18.82
N ASP A 29 -6.23 -5.68 19.09
CA ASP A 29 -5.43 -4.67 18.39
C ASP A 29 -3.92 -4.83 18.59
N ALA A 30 -3.49 -5.21 19.81
CA ALA A 30 -2.06 -5.42 20.07
C ALA A 30 -1.54 -6.62 19.31
N HIS A 31 -2.32 -7.69 19.25
CA HIS A 31 -1.98 -8.87 18.48
C HIS A 31 -1.97 -8.55 16.97
N ALA A 32 -2.95 -7.77 16.52
CA ALA A 32 -3.06 -7.37 15.12
C ALA A 32 -1.83 -6.59 14.65
N ALA A 33 -1.38 -5.62 15.44
CA ALA A 33 -0.19 -4.82 15.10
C ALA A 33 1.05 -5.69 14.96
N ARG A 34 1.24 -6.65 15.87
CA ARG A 34 2.38 -7.55 15.83
C ARG A 34 2.32 -8.46 14.60
N VAL A 35 1.15 -9.00 14.29
CA VAL A 35 0.98 -9.88 13.12
C VAL A 35 1.24 -9.11 11.83
N VAL A 36 0.79 -7.87 11.74
CA VAL A 36 1.09 -7.02 10.57
C VAL A 36 2.60 -6.83 10.43
N ASP A 37 3.30 -6.53 11.52
CA ASP A 37 4.75 -6.39 11.48
C ASP A 37 5.46 -7.66 10.98
N GLU A 38 4.91 -8.81 11.29
CA GLU A 38 5.50 -10.10 10.92
C GLU A 38 5.12 -10.54 9.51
N THR A 39 3.98 -10.10 8.99
CA THR A 39 3.39 -10.68 7.77
C THR A 39 3.28 -9.71 6.59
N TRP A 40 3.52 -8.41 6.76
CA TRP A 40 3.31 -7.45 5.68
C TRP A 40 4.13 -7.79 4.42
N ARG A 41 5.31 -8.41 4.58
CA ARG A 41 6.15 -8.80 3.45
C ARG A 41 5.50 -9.83 2.55
N ASN A 42 4.56 -10.62 3.08
CA ASN A 42 3.80 -11.58 2.29
C ASN A 42 2.85 -10.90 1.30
N HIS A 43 2.55 -9.61 1.53
CA HIS A 43 1.67 -8.81 0.68
C HIS A 43 2.43 -7.86 -0.23
N ARG A 44 3.76 -7.98 -0.26
CA ARG A 44 4.60 -7.07 -1.03
C ARG A 44 4.31 -7.11 -2.52
N ASN A 45 4.13 -8.30 -3.07
CA ASN A 45 3.84 -8.45 -4.50
C ASN A 45 2.47 -7.88 -4.85
N GLN A 46 1.48 -8.05 -3.99
CA GLN A 46 0.16 -7.46 -4.18
C GLN A 46 0.24 -5.93 -4.14
N ALA A 47 1.00 -5.39 -3.18
CA ALA A 47 1.18 -3.95 -3.07
C ALA A 47 1.86 -3.37 -4.32
N MET A 48 2.85 -4.07 -4.85
CA MET A 48 3.53 -3.65 -6.07
C MET A 48 2.57 -3.66 -7.27
N ALA A 49 1.72 -4.68 -7.37
CA ALA A 49 0.71 -4.74 -8.43
C ALA A 49 -0.27 -3.57 -8.32
N ILE A 50 -0.65 -3.18 -7.11
CA ILE A 50 -1.52 -2.02 -6.88
C ILE A 50 -0.84 -0.74 -7.38
N LEU A 51 0.43 -0.54 -7.07
CA LEU A 51 1.17 0.63 -7.54
C LEU A 51 1.25 0.67 -9.05
N HIS A 52 1.45 -0.47 -9.70
CA HIS A 52 1.49 -0.53 -11.17
C HIS A 52 0.14 -0.17 -11.79
N VAL A 53 -0.96 -0.58 -11.20
CA VAL A 53 -2.30 -0.16 -11.65
C VAL A 53 -2.48 1.34 -11.47
N MET A 54 -2.04 1.87 -10.34
CA MET A 54 -2.16 3.29 -10.04
C MET A 54 -1.33 4.18 -10.94
N ARG A 55 -0.29 3.64 -11.56
CA ARG A 55 0.57 4.43 -12.44
C ARG A 55 -0.20 5.08 -13.58
N GLU A 56 -1.21 4.38 -14.10
CA GLU A 56 -2.09 4.93 -15.14
C GLU A 56 -3.31 5.52 -14.45
N PRO A 57 -3.44 6.86 -14.38
CA PRO A 57 -4.59 7.47 -13.72
C PRO A 57 -5.86 7.25 -14.53
N ASP A 58 -6.99 7.23 -13.87
CA ASP A 58 -8.26 7.26 -14.59
C ASP A 58 -8.46 8.64 -15.24
N ALA A 59 -9.49 8.76 -16.08
CA ALA A 59 -9.71 9.98 -16.85
C ALA A 59 -9.85 11.22 -15.96
N GLN A 60 -10.49 11.08 -14.82
CA GLN A 60 -10.76 12.19 -13.92
C GLN A 60 -9.48 12.69 -13.22
N VAL A 61 -8.67 11.75 -12.72
CA VAL A 61 -7.39 12.07 -12.11
C VAL A 61 -6.43 12.60 -13.16
N GLY A 62 -6.43 12.01 -14.35
CA GLY A 62 -5.58 12.45 -15.46
C GLY A 62 -5.86 13.87 -15.92
N GLU A 63 -7.11 14.32 -15.85
CA GLU A 63 -7.48 15.70 -16.18
C GLU A 63 -6.90 16.70 -15.19
N SER A 64 -6.67 16.29 -13.92
CA SER A 64 -6.07 17.19 -12.94
C SER A 64 -4.60 17.40 -13.22
N ASP A 65 -3.79 16.33 -13.21
CA ASP A 65 -2.39 16.40 -13.63
C ASP A 65 -1.83 14.97 -13.78
N GLY A 66 -2.17 14.33 -14.87
CA GLY A 66 -1.78 12.93 -15.13
C GLY A 66 -0.28 12.72 -15.20
N ALA A 67 0.48 13.70 -15.73
CA ALA A 67 1.92 13.57 -15.85
C ALA A 67 2.60 13.56 -14.48
N VAL A 68 2.18 14.45 -13.58
CA VAL A 68 2.72 14.50 -12.21
C VAL A 68 2.31 13.25 -11.44
N TRP A 69 1.07 12.82 -11.57
CA TRP A 69 0.58 11.60 -10.94
C TRP A 69 1.44 10.40 -11.31
N ARG A 70 1.66 10.19 -12.62
CA ARG A 70 2.46 9.06 -13.11
C ARG A 70 3.88 9.11 -12.55
N LYS A 71 4.48 10.28 -12.53
CA LYS A 71 5.83 10.48 -12.02
C LYS A 71 5.93 10.13 -10.52
N LEU A 72 4.93 10.54 -9.74
CA LEU A 72 4.89 10.25 -8.30
C LEU A 72 4.75 8.75 -8.05
N ILE A 73 3.88 8.08 -8.78
CA ILE A 73 3.68 6.64 -8.62
C ILE A 73 4.92 5.86 -9.09
N GLU A 74 5.57 6.29 -10.17
CA GLU A 74 6.82 5.67 -10.62
C GLU A 74 7.91 5.79 -9.56
N ALA A 75 7.98 6.92 -8.86
CA ALA A 75 8.93 7.08 -7.75
C ALA A 75 8.61 6.09 -6.61
N ALA A 76 7.34 5.88 -6.30
CA ALA A 76 6.94 4.92 -5.28
C ALA A 76 7.32 3.49 -5.67
N ILE A 77 7.16 3.14 -6.94
CA ILE A 77 7.55 1.82 -7.46
C ILE A 77 9.07 1.63 -7.36
N ALA A 78 9.83 2.65 -7.73
CA ALA A 78 11.29 2.59 -7.70
C ALA A 78 11.84 2.44 -6.28
N ASN A 79 11.15 3.01 -5.30
CA ASN A 79 11.57 2.96 -3.89
C ASN A 79 11.11 1.69 -3.18
N GLY A 80 10.25 0.93 -3.80
CA GLY A 80 9.77 -0.34 -3.25
C GLY A 80 10.73 -1.47 -3.53
#